data_25332763488185e6a8e9fd7c77f142f3
#
_entry.id   25332763488185e6a8e9fd7c77f142f3
#
_cell.length_a   1.000
_cell.length_b   1.000
_cell.length_c   1.000
_cell.angle_alpha   90.00
_cell.angle_beta   90.00
_cell.angle_gamma   90.00
#
_symmetry.space_group_name_H-M   'P 1'
#
loop_
_entity.id
_entity.type
_entity.pdbx_description
1 polymer ?
#
loop_
_entity_poly.entity_id
_entity_poly.type
_entity_poly.pdbx_seq_one_letter_code
_entity_poly.pdbx_strand_id
1 'polypeptide(L)'
;MKSLHDLIEQIKNLEKELYEELQKKQEELYYNIQGKKVRFEKAARRHHKTLMTHVPAYILHAQLRNILTVPFIWACLLPALFMDFVLTIFQTICFPIYEIPRVKRSDYVVIDRHALAYLNIIEKINCIYCGYFNGLIGYVQEIAARAEQYWCPIKHARRVANLHSRYKNYLEYGDAEGYKKKFKDIRNNFDDLTSEPDN
;
A
#
# COMPACT_ATOMS: atom_id res chain seq x y z
N MET A 1 -21.92 17.81 -18.68
CA MET A 1 -21.02 16.67 -18.31
C MET A 1 -19.61 17.22 -18.29
N LYS A 2 -18.88 17.02 -17.19
CA LYS A 2 -17.45 17.38 -17.15
C LYS A 2 -16.71 16.51 -18.14
N SER A 3 -15.79 17.08 -18.90
CA SER A 3 -14.97 16.30 -19.84
C SER A 3 -13.99 15.41 -19.07
N LEU A 4 -13.49 14.34 -19.69
CA LEU A 4 -12.45 13.50 -19.09
C LEU A 4 -11.21 14.34 -18.75
N HIS A 5 -10.90 15.34 -19.56
CA HIS A 5 -9.78 16.25 -19.35
C HIS A 5 -9.95 17.07 -18.07
N ASP A 6 -11.15 17.63 -17.82
CA ASP A 6 -11.46 18.39 -16.61
C ASP A 6 -11.33 17.54 -15.34
N LEU A 7 -11.71 16.26 -15.43
CA LEU A 7 -11.57 15.31 -14.31
C LEU A 7 -10.10 14.98 -14.01
N ILE A 8 -9.28 14.80 -15.03
CA ILE A 8 -7.83 14.55 -14.87
C ILE A 8 -7.15 15.76 -14.25
N GLU A 9 -7.50 16.96 -14.69
CA GLU A 9 -6.96 18.20 -14.13
C GLU A 9 -7.37 18.38 -12.66
N GLN A 10 -8.62 18.06 -12.32
CA GLN A 10 -9.06 18.05 -10.92
C GLN A 10 -8.29 17.08 -10.05
N ILE A 11 -8.01 15.87 -10.55
CA ILE A 11 -7.20 14.88 -9.82
C ILE A 11 -5.80 15.43 -9.55
N LYS A 12 -5.13 15.99 -10.56
CA LYS A 12 -3.79 16.59 -10.40
C LYS A 12 -3.77 17.74 -9.39
N ASN A 13 -4.78 18.58 -9.39
CA ASN A 13 -4.90 19.69 -8.44
C ASN A 13 -5.09 19.17 -7.01
N LEU A 14 -5.94 18.16 -6.81
CA LEU A 14 -6.14 17.53 -5.51
C LEU A 14 -4.88 16.80 -5.00
N GLU A 15 -4.13 16.15 -5.88
CA GLU A 15 -2.84 15.54 -5.54
C GLU A 15 -1.83 16.60 -5.07
N LYS A 16 -1.77 17.74 -5.75
CA LYS A 16 -0.91 18.85 -5.36
C LYS A 16 -1.31 19.44 -4.01
N GLU A 17 -2.60 19.70 -3.79
CA GLU A 17 -3.12 20.18 -2.50
C GLU A 17 -2.81 19.20 -1.36
N LEU A 18 -2.97 17.90 -1.61
CA LEU A 18 -2.62 16.86 -0.64
C LEU A 18 -1.12 16.90 -0.29
N TYR A 19 -0.25 17.07 -1.29
CA TYR A 19 1.18 17.15 -1.07
C TYR A 19 1.57 18.38 -0.24
N GLU A 20 0.99 19.55 -0.53
CA GLU A 20 1.21 20.78 0.24
C GLU A 20 0.74 20.65 1.69
N GLU A 21 -0.42 20.02 1.92
CA GLU A 21 -0.91 19.75 3.28
C GLU A 21 -0.02 18.75 4.04
N LEU A 22 0.50 17.74 3.37
CA LEU A 22 1.46 16.81 3.97
C LEU A 22 2.76 17.50 4.38
N GLN A 23 3.28 18.43 3.55
CA GLN A 23 4.46 19.22 3.92
C GLN A 23 4.20 20.11 5.13
N LYS A 24 3.08 20.83 5.18
CA LYS A 24 2.69 21.61 6.35
C LYS A 24 2.63 20.77 7.63
N LYS A 25 2.06 19.56 7.52
CA LYS A 25 2.00 18.62 8.64
C LYS A 25 3.38 18.13 9.08
N GLN A 26 4.33 17.96 8.17
CA GLN A 26 5.71 17.62 8.51
C GLN A 26 6.38 18.74 9.33
N GLU A 27 6.20 19.99 8.91
CA GLU A 27 6.72 21.16 9.60
C GLU A 27 6.07 21.33 10.99
N GLU A 28 4.73 21.24 11.06
CA GLU A 28 3.96 21.35 12.30
C GLU A 28 4.37 20.31 13.33
N LEU A 29 4.68 19.09 12.91
CA LEU A 29 5.04 17.96 13.78
C LEU A 29 6.55 17.77 13.93
N TYR A 30 7.36 18.69 13.40
CA TYR A 30 8.81 18.73 13.54
C TYR A 30 9.54 17.45 13.09
N TYR A 31 9.10 16.85 11.97
CA TYR A 31 9.81 15.73 11.38
C TYR A 31 10.18 16.00 9.91
N ASN A 32 11.21 15.30 9.45
CA ASN A 32 11.66 15.36 8.07
C ASN A 32 11.85 13.94 7.52
N ILE A 33 11.55 13.75 6.26
CA ILE A 33 11.71 12.48 5.54
C ILE A 33 12.97 12.57 4.70
N GLN A 34 13.95 11.70 5.00
CA GLN A 34 15.21 11.60 4.24
C GLN A 34 15.26 10.20 3.59
N GLY A 35 14.88 10.11 2.32
CA GLY A 35 14.69 8.84 1.62
C GLY A 35 13.62 7.99 2.33
N LYS A 36 14.02 6.80 2.84
CA LYS A 36 13.10 5.89 3.58
C LYS A 36 13.11 6.10 5.10
N LYS A 37 13.82 7.12 5.62
CA LYS A 37 13.97 7.34 7.07
C LYS A 37 13.26 8.60 7.51
N VAL A 38 12.41 8.45 8.55
CA VAL A 38 11.78 9.58 9.24
C VAL A 38 12.69 10.03 10.39
N ARG A 39 13.00 11.33 10.43
CA ARG A 39 13.81 11.93 11.49
C ARG A 39 13.02 13.05 12.16
N PHE A 40 12.86 12.96 13.46
CA PHE A 40 12.31 14.02 14.30
C PHE A 40 13.41 14.94 14.81
N GLU A 41 13.10 16.21 14.98
CA GLU A 41 13.96 17.13 15.70
C GLU A 41 14.24 16.65 17.13
N LYS A 42 15.44 16.98 17.65
CA LYS A 42 15.86 16.49 18.97
C LYS A 42 14.91 16.93 20.09
N ALA A 43 14.37 18.16 20.02
CA ALA A 43 13.44 18.70 20.98
C ALA A 43 12.10 17.94 20.96
N ALA A 44 11.52 17.76 19.78
CA ALA A 44 10.29 16.99 19.59
C ALA A 44 10.45 15.55 20.06
N ARG A 45 11.56 14.90 19.73
CA ARG A 45 11.85 13.54 20.18
C ARG A 45 11.99 13.42 21.70
N ARG A 46 12.57 14.44 22.38
CA ARG A 46 12.65 14.47 23.84
C ARG A 46 11.26 14.58 24.44
N HIS A 47 10.45 15.50 23.93
CA HIS A 47 9.05 15.67 24.37
C HIS A 47 8.23 14.39 24.13
N HIS A 48 8.34 13.74 22.97
CA HIS A 48 7.67 12.47 22.69
C HIS A 48 8.04 11.37 23.70
N LYS A 49 9.29 11.32 24.16
CA LYS A 49 9.72 10.35 25.18
C LYS A 49 9.04 10.55 26.54
N THR A 50 8.70 11.78 26.90
CA THR A 50 7.97 12.05 28.16
C THR A 50 6.52 11.57 28.12
N LEU A 51 5.95 11.41 26.92
CA LEU A 51 4.58 10.94 26.71
C LEU A 51 4.51 9.40 26.58
N MET A 52 5.65 8.70 26.59
CA MET A 52 5.69 7.26 26.43
C MET A 52 5.13 6.53 27.65
N THR A 53 4.17 5.65 27.43
CA THR A 53 3.68 4.75 28.48
C THR A 53 4.69 3.63 28.74
N HIS A 54 5.14 3.49 29.98
CA HIS A 54 6.05 2.42 30.36
C HIS A 54 5.41 1.03 30.21
N VAL A 55 6.19 0.05 29.77
CA VAL A 55 5.72 -1.31 29.47
C VAL A 55 4.96 -1.97 30.63
N PRO A 56 5.40 -1.90 31.90
CA PRO A 56 4.64 -2.47 33.01
C PRO A 56 3.24 -1.86 33.16
N ALA A 57 3.14 -0.53 33.08
CA ALA A 57 1.85 0.15 33.14
C ALA A 57 0.96 -0.20 31.96
N TYR A 58 1.53 -0.31 30.77
CA TYR A 58 0.81 -0.72 29.57
C TYR A 58 0.20 -2.12 29.71
N ILE A 59 0.94 -3.09 30.24
CA ILE A 59 0.47 -4.45 30.46
C ILE A 59 -0.61 -4.49 31.56
N LEU A 60 -0.40 -3.78 32.68
CA LEU A 60 -1.36 -3.75 33.79
C LEU A 60 -2.72 -3.15 33.40
N HIS A 61 -2.73 -2.18 32.49
CA HIS A 61 -3.97 -1.57 32.00
C HIS A 61 -4.53 -2.28 30.76
N ALA A 62 -3.85 -3.30 30.25
CA ALA A 62 -4.34 -4.06 29.10
C ALA A 62 -5.58 -4.90 29.48
N GLN A 63 -6.61 -4.83 28.66
CA GLN A 63 -7.81 -5.64 28.86
C GLN A 63 -7.47 -7.11 28.61
N LEU A 64 -7.91 -8.00 29.49
CA LEU A 64 -7.66 -9.45 29.40
C LEU A 64 -8.05 -10.02 28.02
N ARG A 65 -9.18 -9.56 27.46
CA ARG A 65 -9.61 -9.96 26.11
C ARG A 65 -8.56 -9.68 25.04
N ASN A 66 -7.86 -8.55 25.13
CA ASN A 66 -6.82 -8.19 24.15
C ASN A 66 -5.61 -9.13 24.27
N ILE A 67 -5.24 -9.50 25.51
CA ILE A 67 -4.14 -10.45 25.74
C ILE A 67 -4.51 -11.85 25.19
N LEU A 68 -5.73 -12.30 25.41
CA LEU A 68 -6.20 -13.60 24.94
C LEU A 68 -6.28 -13.69 23.41
N THR A 69 -6.49 -12.58 22.70
CA THR A 69 -6.58 -12.53 21.23
C THR A 69 -5.22 -12.41 20.54
N VAL A 70 -4.15 -12.03 21.26
CA VAL A 70 -2.79 -11.88 20.69
C VAL A 70 -2.33 -13.11 19.89
N PRO A 71 -2.45 -14.37 20.39
CA PRO A 71 -2.00 -15.52 19.62
C PRO A 71 -2.69 -15.68 18.27
N PHE A 72 -3.98 -15.38 18.19
CA PHE A 72 -4.76 -15.47 16.96
C PHE A 72 -4.35 -14.38 15.96
N ILE A 73 -4.11 -13.16 16.44
CA ILE A 73 -3.63 -12.06 15.61
C ILE A 73 -2.26 -12.41 15.02
N TRP A 74 -1.33 -12.90 15.85
CA TRP A 74 0.01 -13.26 15.39
C TRP A 74 0.05 -14.51 14.53
N ALA A 75 -0.89 -15.45 14.70
CA ALA A 75 -1.03 -16.61 13.81
C ALA A 75 -1.28 -16.20 12.35
N CYS A 76 -1.96 -15.07 12.10
CA CYS A 76 -2.16 -14.54 10.76
C CYS A 76 -0.85 -14.14 10.06
N LEU A 77 0.25 -13.96 10.80
CA LEU A 77 1.55 -13.65 10.20
C LEU A 77 2.10 -14.82 9.36
N LEU A 78 1.85 -16.06 9.76
CA LEU A 78 2.34 -17.26 9.04
C LEU A 78 1.81 -17.33 7.60
N PRO A 79 0.49 -17.30 7.35
CA PRO A 79 -0.03 -17.28 5.98
C PRO A 79 0.38 -16.00 5.24
N ALA A 80 0.52 -14.85 5.91
CA ALA A 80 0.98 -13.61 5.28
C ALA A 80 2.41 -13.74 4.76
N LEU A 81 3.35 -14.27 5.56
CA LEU A 81 4.73 -14.52 5.15
C LEU A 81 4.81 -15.53 4.01
N PHE A 82 3.99 -16.58 4.05
CA PHE A 82 3.93 -17.56 2.97
C PHE A 82 3.42 -16.94 1.68
N MET A 83 2.37 -16.11 1.75
CA MET A 83 1.83 -15.38 0.60
C MET A 83 2.86 -14.39 0.02
N ASP A 84 3.56 -13.62 0.87
CA ASP A 84 4.65 -12.72 0.46
C ASP A 84 5.73 -13.47 -0.32
N PHE A 85 6.17 -14.62 0.22
CA PHE A 85 7.18 -15.46 -0.40
C PHE A 85 6.72 -15.98 -1.77
N VAL A 86 5.54 -16.60 -1.83
CA VAL A 86 5.03 -17.21 -3.07
C VAL A 86 4.83 -16.17 -4.17
N LEU A 87 4.23 -15.01 -3.84
CA LEU A 87 3.96 -13.96 -4.82
C LEU A 87 5.23 -13.21 -5.25
N THR A 88 6.22 -13.10 -4.37
CA THR A 88 7.53 -12.58 -4.75
C THR A 88 8.22 -13.50 -5.77
N ILE A 89 8.16 -14.81 -5.58
CA ILE A 89 8.67 -15.79 -6.57
C ILE A 89 7.85 -15.69 -7.87
N PHE A 90 6.53 -15.70 -7.75
CA PHE A 90 5.63 -15.61 -8.91
C PHE A 90 5.95 -14.41 -9.80
N GLN A 91 5.98 -13.20 -9.25
CA GLN A 91 6.30 -12.03 -10.07
C GLN A 91 7.74 -12.02 -10.58
N THR A 92 8.69 -12.60 -9.81
CA THR A 92 10.10 -12.63 -10.22
C THR A 92 10.31 -13.52 -11.43
N ILE A 93 9.58 -14.62 -11.55
CA ILE A 93 9.68 -15.57 -12.64
C ILE A 93 8.72 -15.21 -13.79
N CYS A 94 7.43 -15.01 -13.47
CA CYS A 94 6.39 -14.92 -14.49
C CYS A 94 6.31 -13.52 -15.13
N PHE A 95 6.50 -12.45 -14.39
CA PHE A 95 6.35 -11.09 -14.92
C PHE A 95 7.34 -10.78 -16.06
N PRO A 96 8.65 -11.11 -15.96
CA PRO A 96 9.57 -10.92 -17.07
C PRO A 96 9.21 -11.76 -18.32
N ILE A 97 8.67 -12.97 -18.12
CA ILE A 97 8.27 -13.83 -19.24
C ILE A 97 7.08 -13.23 -20.02
N TYR A 98 6.19 -12.56 -19.29
CA TYR A 98 4.98 -11.92 -19.86
C TYR A 98 5.15 -10.43 -20.14
N GLU A 99 6.36 -9.89 -20.00
CA GLU A 99 6.65 -8.46 -20.16
C GLU A 99 5.82 -7.55 -19.24
N ILE A 100 5.43 -8.08 -18.07
CA ILE A 100 4.69 -7.31 -17.05
C ILE A 100 5.69 -6.57 -16.16
N PRO A 101 5.56 -5.24 -15.94
CA PRO A 101 6.42 -4.50 -15.02
C PRO A 101 6.28 -5.02 -13.59
N ARG A 102 7.41 -5.23 -12.90
CA ARG A 102 7.41 -5.70 -11.51
C ARG A 102 6.86 -4.64 -10.56
N VAL A 103 6.16 -5.10 -9.55
CA VAL A 103 5.68 -4.25 -8.45
C VAL A 103 6.82 -4.02 -7.46
N LYS A 104 7.12 -2.76 -7.15
CA LYS A 104 8.11 -2.40 -6.14
C LYS A 104 7.51 -2.59 -4.73
N ARG A 105 7.95 -3.62 -4.00
CA ARG A 105 7.46 -3.94 -2.65
C ARG A 105 7.59 -2.75 -1.67
N SER A 106 8.63 -1.93 -1.84
CA SER A 106 8.89 -0.77 -1.00
C SER A 106 7.83 0.32 -1.06
N ASP A 107 7.02 0.35 -2.12
CA ASP A 107 6.00 1.39 -2.30
C ASP A 107 4.72 1.06 -1.50
N TYR A 108 4.57 -0.21 -1.11
CA TYR A 108 3.44 -0.72 -0.37
C TYR A 108 3.79 -1.02 1.11
N VAL A 109 4.93 -1.67 1.36
CA VAL A 109 5.33 -2.07 2.70
C VAL A 109 6.21 -0.98 3.32
N VAL A 110 5.57 -0.04 4.03
CA VAL A 110 6.23 1.06 4.73
C VAL A 110 6.25 0.77 6.23
N ILE A 111 7.48 0.67 6.79
CA ILE A 111 7.71 0.40 8.22
C ILE A 111 8.49 1.58 8.80
N ASP A 112 7.80 2.64 9.16
CA ASP A 112 8.36 3.89 9.69
C ASP A 112 7.91 4.23 11.12
N ARG A 113 6.78 3.68 11.57
CA ARG A 113 6.17 3.97 12.88
C ARG A 113 7.06 3.59 14.07
N HIS A 114 8.07 2.73 13.88
CA HIS A 114 9.06 2.42 14.91
C HIS A 114 9.93 3.64 15.30
N ALA A 115 10.00 4.66 14.44
CA ALA A 115 10.70 5.91 14.72
C ALA A 115 9.99 6.80 15.75
N LEU A 116 8.69 6.56 16.03
CA LEU A 116 7.88 7.31 16.97
C LEU A 116 8.37 7.07 18.40
N ALA A 117 8.88 8.14 19.04
CA ALA A 117 9.52 8.03 20.36
C ALA A 117 8.53 7.93 21.53
N TYR A 118 7.25 8.24 21.31
CA TYR A 118 6.18 8.11 22.31
C TYR A 118 5.59 6.69 22.39
N LEU A 119 5.93 5.81 21.46
CA LEU A 119 5.52 4.40 21.49
C LEU A 119 6.51 3.57 22.33
N ASN A 120 5.99 2.71 23.21
CA ASN A 120 6.79 1.69 23.87
C ASN A 120 7.14 0.53 22.91
N ILE A 121 7.96 -0.42 23.39
CA ILE A 121 8.45 -1.50 22.53
C ILE A 121 7.32 -2.42 22.03
N ILE A 122 6.31 -2.69 22.84
CA ILE A 122 5.16 -3.55 22.45
C ILE A 122 4.36 -2.85 21.36
N GLU A 123 4.06 -1.57 21.53
CA GLU A 123 3.35 -0.77 20.54
C GLU A 123 4.11 -0.68 19.22
N LYS A 124 5.44 -0.52 19.28
CA LYS A 124 6.29 -0.52 18.08
C LYS A 124 6.24 -1.84 17.32
N ILE A 125 6.32 -2.96 18.03
CA ILE A 125 6.23 -4.30 17.43
C ILE A 125 4.86 -4.48 16.76
N ASN A 126 3.78 -4.09 17.44
CA ASN A 126 2.43 -4.13 16.87
C ASN A 126 2.30 -3.22 15.63
N CYS A 127 2.90 -2.03 15.65
CA CYS A 127 2.90 -1.12 14.50
C CYS A 127 3.69 -1.70 13.30
N ILE A 128 4.81 -2.39 13.55
CA ILE A 128 5.57 -3.09 12.51
C ILE A 128 4.71 -4.20 11.90
N TYR A 129 4.06 -5.01 12.74
CA TYR A 129 3.13 -6.05 12.29
C TYR A 129 2.02 -5.47 11.41
N CYS A 130 1.30 -4.46 11.90
CA CYS A 130 0.21 -3.84 11.15
C CYS A 130 0.69 -3.16 9.85
N GLY A 131 1.83 -2.47 9.88
CA GLY A 131 2.42 -1.85 8.71
C GLY A 131 2.81 -2.87 7.64
N TYR A 132 3.44 -3.97 8.07
CA TYR A 132 3.77 -5.08 7.18
C TYR A 132 2.52 -5.73 6.59
N PHE A 133 1.57 -6.11 7.44
CA PHE A 133 0.38 -6.86 7.01
C PHE A 133 -0.48 -6.05 6.02
N ASN A 134 -0.79 -4.80 6.33
CA ASN A 134 -1.57 -3.94 5.43
C ASN A 134 -0.80 -3.59 4.15
N GLY A 135 0.50 -3.33 4.26
CA GLY A 135 1.35 -3.09 3.10
C GLY A 135 1.43 -4.32 2.18
N LEU A 136 1.53 -5.51 2.77
CA LEU A 136 1.51 -6.76 2.01
C LEU A 136 0.21 -6.95 1.25
N ILE A 137 -0.95 -6.67 1.86
CA ILE A 137 -2.24 -6.78 1.17
C ILE A 137 -2.29 -5.86 -0.06
N GLY A 138 -1.84 -4.61 0.07
CA GLY A 138 -1.75 -3.68 -1.06
C GLY A 138 -0.80 -4.16 -2.16
N TYR A 139 0.37 -4.67 -1.77
CA TYR A 139 1.35 -5.24 -2.68
C TYR A 139 0.80 -6.45 -3.46
N VAL A 140 0.14 -7.36 -2.76
CA VAL A 140 -0.50 -8.54 -3.34
C VAL A 140 -1.62 -8.14 -4.31
N GLN A 141 -2.44 -7.16 -3.92
CA GLN A 141 -3.51 -6.66 -4.78
C GLN A 141 -2.96 -6.10 -6.09
N GLU A 142 -1.87 -5.35 -6.07
CA GLU A 142 -1.25 -4.80 -7.28
C GLU A 142 -0.64 -5.90 -8.16
N ILE A 143 0.04 -6.89 -7.59
CA ILE A 143 0.55 -8.05 -8.34
C ILE A 143 -0.61 -8.78 -9.02
N ALA A 144 -1.69 -9.04 -8.29
CA ALA A 144 -2.88 -9.71 -8.84
C ALA A 144 -3.52 -8.87 -9.96
N ALA A 145 -3.63 -7.55 -9.77
CA ALA A 145 -4.20 -6.65 -10.76
C ALA A 145 -3.42 -6.63 -12.08
N ARG A 146 -2.08 -6.62 -12.02
CA ARG A 146 -1.24 -6.71 -13.23
C ARG A 146 -1.35 -8.06 -13.91
N ALA A 147 -1.38 -9.14 -13.14
CA ALA A 147 -1.59 -10.48 -13.66
C ALA A 147 -2.97 -10.61 -14.30
N GLU A 148 -4.02 -10.08 -13.69
CA GLU A 148 -5.38 -10.09 -14.21
C GLU A 148 -5.48 -9.28 -15.52
N GLN A 149 -4.83 -8.12 -15.62
CA GLN A 149 -4.77 -7.36 -16.87
C GLN A 149 -4.20 -8.19 -18.01
N TYR A 150 -3.18 -8.99 -17.74
CA TYR A 150 -2.56 -9.83 -18.76
C TYR A 150 -3.44 -11.02 -19.14
N TRP A 151 -4.09 -11.67 -18.16
CA TRP A 151 -4.81 -12.91 -18.38
C TRP A 151 -6.30 -12.74 -18.69
N CYS A 152 -6.97 -11.81 -18.01
CA CYS A 152 -8.43 -11.65 -18.08
C CYS A 152 -8.88 -10.21 -17.80
N PRO A 153 -8.56 -9.21 -18.66
CA PRO A 153 -8.89 -7.82 -18.46
C PRO A 153 -10.36 -7.52 -18.76
N ILE A 154 -11.28 -8.12 -18.02
CA ILE A 154 -12.72 -7.97 -18.19
C ILE A 154 -13.33 -7.51 -16.86
N LYS A 155 -14.13 -6.45 -16.91
CA LYS A 155 -14.86 -5.93 -15.75
C LYS A 155 -15.90 -6.92 -15.25
N HIS A 156 -16.20 -6.86 -13.97
CA HIS A 156 -17.27 -7.66 -13.38
C HIS A 156 -18.66 -7.10 -13.72
N ALA A 157 -19.66 -7.95 -13.90
CA ALA A 157 -21.06 -7.54 -14.05
C ALA A 157 -21.62 -6.93 -12.78
N ARG A 158 -21.14 -7.37 -11.59
CA ARG A 158 -21.56 -6.87 -10.30
C ARG A 158 -20.59 -5.79 -9.81
N ARG A 159 -21.11 -4.87 -9.00
CA ARG A 159 -20.27 -3.87 -8.33
C ARG A 159 -19.28 -4.56 -7.40
N VAL A 160 -18.01 -4.26 -7.59
CA VAL A 160 -16.92 -4.64 -6.70
C VAL A 160 -16.73 -3.55 -5.64
N ALA A 161 -16.60 -3.94 -4.38
CA ALA A 161 -16.48 -2.98 -3.27
C ALA A 161 -15.18 -2.18 -3.32
N ASN A 162 -14.08 -2.82 -3.73
CA ASN A 162 -12.76 -2.21 -3.84
C ASN A 162 -12.17 -2.49 -5.22
N LEU A 163 -11.92 -1.44 -5.99
CA LEU A 163 -11.35 -1.53 -7.33
C LEU A 163 -9.83 -1.37 -7.23
N HIS A 164 -9.10 -2.26 -7.89
CA HIS A 164 -7.65 -2.13 -8.03
C HIS A 164 -7.27 -1.13 -9.13
N SER A 165 -5.99 -0.72 -9.15
CA SER A 165 -5.43 0.31 -10.04
C SER A 165 -5.71 0.07 -11.54
N ARG A 166 -5.70 -1.18 -11.99
CA ARG A 166 -5.80 -1.57 -13.41
C ARG A 166 -7.22 -1.69 -13.93
N TYR A 167 -8.23 -1.75 -13.06
CA TYR A 167 -9.62 -2.03 -13.41
C TYR A 167 -10.22 -1.05 -14.45
N LYS A 168 -9.80 0.19 -14.44
CA LYS A 168 -10.23 1.24 -15.39
C LYS A 168 -9.89 0.89 -16.84
N ASN A 169 -8.86 0.10 -17.07
CA ASN A 169 -8.37 -0.28 -18.41
C ASN A 169 -9.08 -1.52 -18.98
N TYR A 170 -9.92 -2.20 -18.20
CA TYR A 170 -10.52 -3.46 -18.57
C TYR A 170 -11.71 -3.27 -19.51
N LEU A 171 -11.98 -4.30 -20.30
CA LEU A 171 -13.15 -4.41 -21.17
C LEU A 171 -14.44 -4.48 -20.37
N GLU A 172 -15.51 -3.99 -20.95
CA GLU A 172 -16.84 -4.08 -20.33
C GLU A 172 -17.32 -5.54 -20.31
N TYR A 173 -18.07 -5.88 -19.27
CA TYR A 173 -18.66 -7.21 -19.16
C TYR A 173 -19.62 -7.47 -20.31
N GLY A 174 -19.39 -8.56 -21.05
CA GLY A 174 -20.22 -8.94 -22.20
C GLY A 174 -19.81 -8.33 -23.53
N ASP A 175 -18.75 -7.50 -23.59
CA ASP A 175 -18.22 -6.93 -24.84
C ASP A 175 -17.36 -7.98 -25.59
N ALA A 176 -18.02 -8.93 -26.26
CA ALA A 176 -17.36 -9.99 -27.00
C ALA A 176 -16.59 -9.48 -28.24
N GLU A 177 -17.08 -8.41 -28.89
CA GLU A 177 -16.40 -7.81 -30.03
C GLU A 177 -15.14 -7.03 -29.58
N GLY A 178 -15.26 -6.23 -28.52
CA GLY A 178 -14.12 -5.54 -27.91
C GLY A 178 -13.07 -6.53 -27.45
N TYR A 179 -13.45 -7.66 -26.88
CA TYR A 179 -12.52 -8.72 -26.47
C TYR A 179 -11.69 -9.23 -27.67
N LYS A 180 -12.32 -9.56 -28.77
CA LYS A 180 -11.60 -10.03 -30.00
C LYS A 180 -10.67 -8.98 -30.58
N LYS A 181 -11.06 -7.70 -30.54
CA LYS A 181 -10.33 -6.60 -31.19
C LYS A 181 -9.23 -6.02 -30.31
N LYS A 182 -9.48 -5.85 -29.00
CA LYS A 182 -8.66 -5.04 -28.10
C LYS A 182 -7.91 -5.84 -27.02
N PHE A 183 -8.21 -7.13 -26.86
CA PHE A 183 -7.61 -7.96 -25.80
C PHE A 183 -6.07 -7.90 -25.80
N LYS A 184 -5.45 -8.06 -26.99
CA LYS A 184 -4.00 -8.06 -27.14
C LYS A 184 -3.37 -6.72 -26.75
N ASP A 185 -4.03 -5.63 -27.08
CA ASP A 185 -3.53 -4.28 -26.78
C ASP A 185 -3.65 -3.98 -25.29
N ILE A 186 -4.77 -4.33 -24.68
CA ILE A 186 -5.02 -4.09 -23.25
C ILE A 186 -4.07 -4.90 -22.38
N ARG A 187 -3.89 -6.20 -22.70
CA ARG A 187 -3.04 -7.10 -21.90
C ARG A 187 -1.58 -6.68 -21.82
N ASN A 188 -1.08 -6.01 -22.84
CA ASN A 188 0.32 -5.59 -22.93
C ASN A 188 0.52 -4.10 -22.61
N ASN A 189 -0.56 -3.35 -22.39
CA ASN A 189 -0.47 -1.91 -22.13
C ASN A 189 -0.17 -1.62 -20.66
N PHE A 190 1.12 -1.48 -20.37
CA PHE A 190 1.66 -1.05 -19.07
C PHE A 190 2.45 0.27 -19.17
N ASP A 191 2.26 1.06 -20.23
CA ASP A 191 3.02 2.27 -20.53
C ASP A 191 2.89 3.32 -19.40
N ASP A 192 1.73 3.37 -18.75
CA ASP A 192 1.46 4.24 -17.61
C ASP A 192 2.30 3.91 -16.36
N LEU A 193 2.85 2.69 -16.26
CA LEU A 193 3.72 2.27 -15.16
C LEU A 193 5.20 2.48 -15.45
N THR A 194 5.58 2.65 -16.71
CA THR A 194 6.97 2.85 -17.14
C THR A 194 7.34 4.33 -17.27
N SER A 195 6.35 5.21 -17.32
CA SER A 195 6.51 6.65 -17.51
C SER A 195 6.68 7.45 -16.20
N GLU A 196 6.51 6.84 -15.04
CA GLU A 196 6.78 7.53 -13.76
C GLU A 196 8.30 7.50 -13.48
N PRO A 197 8.97 8.66 -13.38
CA PRO A 197 10.36 8.71 -12.95
C PRO A 197 10.48 8.18 -11.52
N ASP A 198 11.54 7.41 -11.26
CA ASP A 198 11.89 6.94 -9.92
C ASP A 198 12.06 8.15 -8.96
N ASN A 199 11.10 8.34 -8.06
CA ASN A 199 11.20 9.31 -6.96
C ASN A 199 11.97 8.72 -5.77
#